data_633b9359a00f70822a2e4d6fbe6d13a8
#
_entry.id   633b9359a00f70822a2e4d6fbe6d13a8
#
_cell.length_a   1.000
_cell.length_b   1.000
_cell.length_c   1.000
_cell.angle_alpha   90.00
_cell.angle_beta   90.00
_cell.angle_gamma   90.00
#
_symmetry.space_group_name_H-M   'P 1'
#
loop_
_entity.id
_entity.type
_entity.pdbx_description
1 polymer ?
#
loop_
_entity_poly.entity_id
_entity_poly.type
_entity_poly.pdbx_seq_one_letter_code
_entity_poly.pdbx_strand_id
1 'polypeptide(L)'
;MELVKDELKIKIFDTRERMGRAAADDVAFCIKKLLAQKECINMIFAAAPSQNDFLEALIDDKTIEWEHINAFHMDEYIGLESNALQGFGNFLKERIFDKVPFKSKFYINGQSDNLQEECERYAGLLDSYPADIVCLGIGENGHIAFNDPHVARFNDSERVKIVSLDNKCRMQQVHDGCFSTLERVPMSAFTLTCLLYTSPSPRDS
;
A
#
# COMPACT_ATOMS: atom_id res chain seq x y z
N MET A 1 -4.59 -17.15 -17.64
CA MET A 1 -3.39 -17.23 -18.51
C MET A 1 -2.20 -16.76 -17.69
N GLU A 2 -1.09 -17.42 -17.77
CA GLU A 2 0.13 -17.07 -17.03
C GLU A 2 1.27 -16.79 -18.03
N LEU A 3 2.01 -15.72 -17.81
CA LEU A 3 3.12 -15.27 -18.65
C LEU A 3 4.30 -14.90 -17.74
N VAL A 4 5.52 -15.01 -18.24
CA VAL A 4 6.73 -14.55 -17.54
C VAL A 4 7.48 -13.62 -18.49
N LYS A 5 7.85 -12.44 -17.98
CA LYS A 5 8.71 -11.49 -18.68
C LYS A 5 9.81 -11.05 -17.72
N ASP A 6 11.05 -11.44 -18.02
CA ASP A 6 12.19 -11.31 -17.13
C ASP A 6 11.89 -12.00 -15.78
N GLU A 7 11.92 -11.31 -14.66
CA GLU A 7 11.53 -11.84 -13.35
C GLU A 7 10.04 -11.65 -13.03
N LEU A 8 9.30 -10.90 -13.86
CA LEU A 8 7.90 -10.59 -13.63
C LEU A 8 7.00 -11.75 -14.04
N LYS A 9 6.26 -12.30 -13.07
CA LYS A 9 5.20 -13.28 -13.30
C LYS A 9 3.87 -12.56 -13.48
N ILE A 10 3.23 -12.77 -14.62
CA ILE A 10 1.95 -12.12 -14.97
C ILE A 10 0.86 -13.18 -14.99
N LYS A 11 -0.18 -13.00 -14.18
CA LYS A 11 -1.37 -13.86 -14.16
C LYS A 11 -2.58 -13.02 -14.61
N ILE A 12 -3.29 -13.50 -15.64
CA ILE A 12 -4.46 -12.82 -16.21
C ILE A 12 -5.70 -13.64 -15.88
N PHE A 13 -6.71 -12.99 -15.33
CA PHE A 13 -7.98 -13.57 -14.91
C PHE A 13 -9.15 -12.90 -15.62
N ASP A 14 -10.26 -13.60 -15.74
CA ASP A 14 -11.49 -13.16 -16.38
C ASP A 14 -12.43 -12.37 -15.43
N THR A 15 -12.22 -12.48 -14.12
CA THR A 15 -12.98 -11.74 -13.12
C THR A 15 -12.08 -11.16 -12.03
N ARG A 16 -12.51 -10.06 -11.41
CA ARG A 16 -11.84 -9.43 -10.27
C ARG A 16 -11.74 -10.36 -9.07
N GLU A 17 -12.82 -11.09 -8.76
CA GLU A 17 -12.88 -12.05 -7.67
C GLU A 17 -11.80 -13.13 -7.81
N ARG A 18 -11.67 -13.73 -9.00
CA ARG A 18 -10.64 -14.75 -9.26
C ARG A 18 -9.23 -14.17 -9.18
N MET A 19 -9.04 -12.95 -9.67
CA MET A 19 -7.77 -12.23 -9.54
C MET A 19 -7.44 -11.96 -8.06
N GLY A 20 -8.39 -11.44 -7.29
CA GLY A 20 -8.23 -11.16 -5.87
C GLY A 20 -7.91 -12.41 -5.06
N ARG A 21 -8.62 -13.52 -5.31
CA ARG A 21 -8.36 -14.80 -4.68
C ARG A 21 -6.95 -15.31 -4.99
N ALA A 22 -6.54 -15.30 -6.27
CA ALA A 22 -5.21 -15.76 -6.67
C ALA A 22 -4.09 -14.88 -6.07
N ALA A 23 -4.30 -13.56 -5.97
CA ALA A 23 -3.36 -12.67 -5.31
C ALA A 23 -3.26 -12.98 -3.79
N ALA A 24 -4.39 -13.25 -3.13
CA ALA A 24 -4.40 -13.65 -1.72
C ALA A 24 -3.68 -14.98 -1.49
N ASP A 25 -3.90 -15.98 -2.36
CA ASP A 25 -3.20 -17.27 -2.29
C ASP A 25 -1.69 -17.11 -2.43
N ASP A 26 -1.23 -16.29 -3.38
CA ASP A 26 0.20 -16.00 -3.58
C ASP A 26 0.80 -15.29 -2.36
N VAL A 27 0.10 -14.29 -1.80
CA VAL A 27 0.56 -13.56 -0.61
C VAL A 27 0.58 -14.48 0.62
N ALA A 28 -0.46 -15.29 0.84
CA ALA A 28 -0.51 -16.25 1.94
C ALA A 28 0.62 -17.28 1.85
N PHE A 29 0.94 -17.74 0.65
CA PHE A 29 2.09 -18.61 0.41
C PHE A 29 3.42 -17.92 0.78
N CYS A 30 3.61 -16.64 0.36
CA CYS A 30 4.80 -15.87 0.70
C CYS A 30 4.92 -15.63 2.21
N ILE A 31 3.83 -15.29 2.90
CA ILE A 31 3.79 -15.11 4.36
C ILE A 31 4.29 -16.39 5.05
N LYS A 32 3.71 -17.54 4.74
CA LYS A 32 4.09 -18.84 5.34
C LYS A 32 5.56 -19.17 5.10
N LYS A 33 6.04 -18.94 3.88
CA LYS A 33 7.45 -19.18 3.52
C LYS A 33 8.40 -18.27 4.32
N LEU A 34 8.04 -17.00 4.50
CA LEU A 34 8.87 -16.05 5.25
C LEU A 34 8.83 -16.32 6.75
N LEU A 35 7.67 -16.60 7.34
CA LEU A 35 7.54 -16.93 8.76
C LEU A 35 8.20 -18.26 9.14
N ALA A 36 8.39 -19.18 8.19
CA ALA A 36 9.23 -20.34 8.41
C ALA A 36 10.73 -20.02 8.62
N GLN A 37 11.16 -18.78 8.31
CA GLN A 37 12.56 -18.33 8.37
C GLN A 37 12.76 -17.12 9.31
N LYS A 38 11.70 -16.40 9.64
CA LYS A 38 11.70 -15.17 10.45
C LYS A 38 10.63 -15.27 11.54
N GLU A 39 10.90 -14.72 12.70
CA GLU A 39 9.90 -14.59 13.77
C GLU A 39 8.77 -13.62 13.40
N CYS A 40 9.08 -12.58 12.64
CA CYS A 40 8.12 -11.54 12.21
C CYS A 40 8.45 -11.08 10.81
N ILE A 41 7.40 -10.63 10.09
CA ILE A 41 7.51 -10.00 8.78
C ILE A 41 6.82 -8.64 8.75
N ASN A 42 7.16 -7.82 7.77
CA ASN A 42 6.64 -6.48 7.59
C ASN A 42 5.95 -6.37 6.23
N MET A 43 4.68 -5.96 6.24
CA MET A 43 3.87 -5.86 5.04
C MET A 43 3.38 -4.43 4.82
N ILE A 44 3.45 -3.96 3.58
CA ILE A 44 2.90 -2.69 3.15
C ILE A 44 1.65 -2.96 2.30
N PHE A 45 0.56 -2.25 2.60
CA PHE A 45 -0.72 -2.39 1.92
C PHE A 45 -1.10 -1.13 1.15
N ALA A 46 -1.62 -1.31 -0.07
CA ALA A 46 -2.32 -0.25 -0.79
C ALA A 46 -3.77 -0.14 -0.30
N ALA A 47 -4.31 1.07 -0.38
CA ALA A 47 -5.69 1.38 -0.02
C ALA A 47 -6.44 1.92 -1.24
N ALA A 48 -7.19 1.06 -1.90
CA ALA A 48 -8.04 1.44 -3.04
C ALA A 48 -9.19 0.43 -3.19
N PRO A 49 -10.33 0.81 -3.80
CA PRO A 49 -11.44 -0.12 -4.07
C PRO A 49 -11.02 -1.38 -4.85
N SER A 50 -9.96 -1.28 -5.67
CA SER A 50 -9.38 -2.41 -6.40
C SER A 50 -8.82 -3.50 -5.49
N GLN A 51 -8.49 -3.19 -4.22
CA GLN A 51 -7.93 -4.13 -3.26
C GLN A 51 -8.99 -4.96 -2.53
N ASN A 52 -10.27 -4.60 -2.61
CA ASN A 52 -11.32 -5.21 -1.79
C ASN A 52 -11.36 -6.73 -1.91
N ASP A 53 -11.43 -7.26 -3.14
CA ASP A 53 -11.53 -8.71 -3.38
C ASP A 53 -10.30 -9.47 -2.86
N PHE A 54 -9.11 -8.85 -2.98
CA PHE A 54 -7.85 -9.39 -2.47
C PHE A 54 -7.83 -9.40 -0.93
N LEU A 55 -8.16 -8.29 -0.30
CA LEU A 55 -8.13 -8.15 1.16
C LEU A 55 -9.15 -9.09 1.83
N GLU A 56 -10.36 -9.20 1.26
CA GLU A 56 -11.38 -10.11 1.73
C GLU A 56 -10.93 -11.57 1.66
N ALA A 57 -10.39 -11.98 0.50
CA ALA A 57 -9.88 -13.34 0.32
C ALA A 57 -8.69 -13.64 1.26
N LEU A 58 -7.83 -12.64 1.53
CA LEU A 58 -6.67 -12.81 2.41
C LEU A 58 -7.09 -13.01 3.89
N ILE A 59 -8.11 -12.27 4.36
CA ILE A 59 -8.68 -12.41 5.71
C ILE A 59 -9.33 -13.79 5.91
N ASP A 60 -9.88 -14.36 4.85
CA ASP A 60 -10.53 -15.66 4.88
C ASP A 60 -9.56 -16.82 5.05
N ASP A 61 -8.28 -16.65 4.74
CA ASP A 61 -7.26 -17.66 5.01
C ASP A 61 -6.91 -17.73 6.51
N LYS A 62 -7.53 -18.69 7.20
CA LYS A 62 -7.34 -18.91 8.65
C LYS A 62 -5.99 -19.54 9.01
N THR A 63 -5.13 -19.78 8.05
CA THR A 63 -3.79 -20.32 8.28
C THR A 63 -2.70 -19.25 8.38
N ILE A 64 -3.05 -17.97 8.22
CA ILE A 64 -2.14 -16.85 8.38
C ILE A 64 -1.97 -16.49 9.86
N GLU A 65 -0.74 -16.46 10.32
CA GLU A 65 -0.36 -16.09 11.68
C GLU A 65 -0.16 -14.55 11.78
N TRP A 66 -1.27 -13.82 11.85
CA TRP A 66 -1.31 -12.36 11.82
C TRP A 66 -0.52 -11.69 12.94
N GLU A 67 -0.43 -12.33 14.11
CA GLU A 67 0.32 -11.86 15.28
C GLU A 67 1.83 -11.75 15.04
N HIS A 68 2.31 -12.29 13.94
CA HIS A 68 3.70 -12.21 13.49
C HIS A 68 3.91 -11.21 12.35
N ILE A 69 2.90 -10.39 12.03
CA ILE A 69 2.94 -9.45 10.91
C ILE A 69 2.80 -8.00 11.40
N ASN A 70 3.77 -7.16 11.05
CA ASN A 70 3.65 -5.71 11.17
C ASN A 70 3.05 -5.12 9.89
N ALA A 71 2.02 -4.29 10.02
CA ALA A 71 1.27 -3.72 8.90
C ALA A 71 1.54 -2.23 8.74
N PHE A 72 1.80 -1.83 7.50
CA PHE A 72 2.02 -0.46 7.03
C PHE A 72 1.08 -0.14 5.88
N HIS A 73 0.88 1.15 5.57
CA HIS A 73 0.29 1.56 4.31
C HIS A 73 1.20 2.53 3.55
N MET A 74 0.97 2.69 2.25
CA MET A 74 1.95 3.31 1.38
C MET A 74 1.75 4.81 1.13
N ASP A 75 0.61 5.35 1.50
CA ASP A 75 0.25 6.73 1.22
C ASP A 75 -0.91 7.22 2.09
N GLU A 76 -1.07 8.53 2.22
CA GLU A 76 -2.20 9.14 2.92
C GLU A 76 -2.41 10.58 2.45
N TYR A 77 -3.68 10.98 2.34
CA TYR A 77 -4.03 12.36 2.06
C TYR A 77 -3.65 13.31 3.19
N ILE A 78 -3.22 14.51 2.83
CA ILE A 78 -2.96 15.60 3.78
C ILE A 78 -4.23 16.44 3.93
N GLY A 79 -4.64 16.67 5.19
CA GLY A 79 -5.71 17.60 5.54
C GLY A 79 -7.13 17.06 5.47
N LEU A 80 -7.33 15.74 5.28
CA LEU A 80 -8.64 15.12 5.50
C LEU A 80 -8.94 15.06 7.00
N GLU A 81 -10.22 15.14 7.35
CA GLU A 81 -10.66 14.86 8.72
C GLU A 81 -10.23 13.45 9.17
N SER A 82 -9.86 13.31 10.46
CA SER A 82 -9.30 12.05 10.99
C SER A 82 -10.23 10.84 10.85
N ASN A 83 -11.53 11.07 10.77
CA ASN A 83 -12.56 10.04 10.59
C ASN A 83 -13.08 9.95 9.15
N ALA A 84 -12.47 10.67 8.20
CA ALA A 84 -12.89 10.61 6.80
C ALA A 84 -12.71 9.20 6.24
N LEU A 85 -13.78 8.62 5.70
CA LEU A 85 -13.75 7.27 5.12
C LEU A 85 -12.83 7.17 3.89
N GLN A 86 -12.53 8.30 3.27
CA GLN A 86 -11.60 8.42 2.14
C GLN A 86 -10.13 8.34 2.56
N GLY A 87 -9.81 8.54 3.84
CA GLY A 87 -8.45 8.35 4.35
C GLY A 87 -8.00 6.90 4.20
N PHE A 88 -6.80 6.69 3.71
CA PHE A 88 -6.30 5.35 3.39
C PHE A 88 -6.05 4.52 4.64
N GLY A 89 -5.61 5.16 5.72
CA GLY A 89 -5.52 4.51 7.02
C GLY A 89 -6.90 4.02 7.50
N ASN A 90 -7.96 4.83 7.34
CA ASN A 90 -9.33 4.45 7.69
C ASN A 90 -9.90 3.35 6.79
N PHE A 91 -9.62 3.42 5.48
CA PHE A 91 -9.97 2.36 4.54
C PHE A 91 -9.39 1.01 4.99
N LEU A 92 -8.10 0.96 5.25
CA LEU A 92 -7.43 -0.28 5.67
C LEU A 92 -7.86 -0.73 7.07
N LYS A 93 -8.13 0.20 7.98
CA LYS A 93 -8.70 -0.10 9.30
C LYS A 93 -10.01 -0.87 9.16
N GLU A 94 -10.93 -0.38 8.33
CA GLU A 94 -12.22 -1.02 8.08
C GLU A 94 -12.08 -2.34 7.32
N ARG A 95 -11.17 -2.43 6.34
CA ARG A 95 -11.08 -3.57 5.42
C ARG A 95 -10.26 -4.73 5.98
N ILE A 96 -9.19 -4.47 6.71
CA ILE A 96 -8.30 -5.52 7.19
C ILE A 96 -7.70 -5.24 8.59
N PHE A 97 -7.24 -4.01 8.90
CA PHE A 97 -6.42 -3.78 10.08
C PHE A 97 -7.16 -4.05 11.40
N ASP A 98 -8.46 -3.80 11.49
CA ASP A 98 -9.26 -4.12 12.67
C ASP A 98 -9.92 -5.50 12.60
N LYS A 99 -9.79 -6.22 11.48
CA LYS A 99 -10.41 -7.55 11.30
C LYS A 99 -9.50 -8.71 11.68
N VAL A 100 -8.19 -8.47 11.69
CA VAL A 100 -7.21 -9.51 12.03
C VAL A 100 -6.20 -8.98 13.06
N PRO A 101 -5.63 -9.85 13.91
CA PRO A 101 -4.77 -9.45 15.02
C PRO A 101 -3.31 -9.22 14.57
N PHE A 102 -3.05 -8.21 13.75
CA PHE A 102 -1.67 -7.82 13.43
C PHE A 102 -0.84 -7.55 14.68
N LYS A 103 0.45 -7.89 14.66
CA LYS A 103 1.40 -7.58 15.72
C LYS A 103 1.48 -6.08 15.99
N SER A 104 1.62 -5.29 14.93
CA SER A 104 1.63 -3.82 14.98
C SER A 104 0.98 -3.26 13.73
N LYS A 105 0.38 -2.07 13.86
CA LYS A 105 -0.24 -1.34 12.75
C LYS A 105 0.30 0.08 12.77
N PHE A 106 0.97 0.48 11.71
CA PHE A 106 1.62 1.78 11.59
C PHE A 106 0.87 2.65 10.58
N TYR A 107 0.43 3.80 11.02
CA TYR A 107 -0.34 4.75 10.22
C TYR A 107 0.48 6.00 9.94
N ILE A 108 0.29 6.57 8.75
CA ILE A 108 0.73 7.92 8.39
C ILE A 108 -0.32 8.90 8.96
N ASN A 109 0.12 9.92 9.66
CA ASN A 109 -0.76 10.95 10.19
C ASN A 109 -0.99 12.08 9.16
N GLY A 110 -2.07 11.97 8.39
CA GLY A 110 -2.46 12.98 7.39
C GLY A 110 -2.85 14.35 7.97
N GLN A 111 -2.97 14.47 9.31
CA GLN A 111 -3.30 15.69 10.01
C GLN A 111 -2.13 16.23 10.89
N SER A 112 -0.92 15.80 10.61
CA SER A 112 0.26 16.29 11.34
C SER A 112 0.43 17.80 11.15
N ASP A 113 0.67 18.52 12.26
CA ASP A 113 1.02 19.95 12.21
C ASP A 113 2.39 20.18 11.58
N ASN A 114 3.29 19.21 11.66
CA ASN A 114 4.61 19.23 11.03
C ASN A 114 4.73 18.06 10.03
N LEU A 115 4.44 18.36 8.77
CA LEU A 115 4.41 17.37 7.70
C LEU A 115 5.79 16.74 7.44
N GLN A 116 6.87 17.51 7.59
CA GLN A 116 8.23 17.01 7.38
C GLN A 116 8.64 16.03 8.48
N GLU A 117 8.34 16.36 9.74
CA GLU A 117 8.57 15.47 10.87
C GLU A 117 7.80 14.16 10.74
N GLU A 118 6.59 14.20 10.18
CA GLU A 118 5.81 13.00 9.90
C GLU A 118 6.46 12.13 8.82
N CYS A 119 7.00 12.72 7.74
CA CYS A 119 7.81 12.00 6.76
C CYS A 119 8.99 11.29 7.42
N GLU A 120 9.74 12.00 8.26
CA GLU A 120 10.92 11.47 8.97
C GLU A 120 10.53 10.35 9.95
N ARG A 121 9.44 10.55 10.71
CA ARG A 121 8.92 9.54 11.64
C ARG A 121 8.56 8.24 10.92
N TYR A 122 7.79 8.36 9.84
CA TYR A 122 7.34 7.16 9.11
C TYR A 122 8.49 6.51 8.33
N ALA A 123 9.40 7.29 7.77
CA ALA A 123 10.63 6.78 7.16
C ALA A 123 11.49 6.00 8.17
N GLY A 124 11.67 6.52 9.39
CA GLY A 124 12.38 5.83 10.48
C GLY A 124 11.73 4.50 10.88
N LEU A 125 10.40 4.41 10.83
CA LEU A 125 9.69 3.14 11.02
C LEU A 125 10.00 2.14 9.90
N LEU A 126 9.98 2.57 8.64
CA LEU A 126 10.30 1.72 7.49
C LEU A 126 11.77 1.25 7.47
N ASP A 127 12.69 2.07 8.02
CA ASP A 127 14.09 1.66 8.21
C ASP A 127 14.24 0.62 9.33
N SER A 128 13.45 0.76 10.40
CA SER A 128 13.45 -0.16 11.54
C SER A 128 12.75 -1.49 11.22
N TYR A 129 11.80 -1.44 10.29
CA TYR A 129 10.96 -2.57 9.85
C TYR A 129 10.99 -2.68 8.31
N PRO A 130 12.11 -3.11 7.69
CA PRO A 130 12.20 -3.24 6.24
C PRO A 130 11.13 -4.16 5.68
N ALA A 131 10.46 -3.73 4.61
CA ALA A 131 9.34 -4.45 4.03
C ALA A 131 9.76 -5.82 3.46
N ASP A 132 9.01 -6.85 3.78
CA ASP A 132 9.14 -8.20 3.22
C ASP A 132 8.17 -8.44 2.07
N ILE A 133 6.95 -7.86 2.16
CA ILE A 133 5.90 -7.98 1.15
C ILE A 133 5.27 -6.60 0.94
N VAL A 134 5.09 -6.21 -0.33
CA VAL A 134 4.37 -5.00 -0.70
C VAL A 134 3.18 -5.38 -1.58
N CYS A 135 1.96 -5.11 -1.09
CA CYS A 135 0.73 -5.28 -1.84
C CYS A 135 0.36 -3.94 -2.45
N LEU A 136 0.45 -3.81 -3.76
CA LEU A 136 0.26 -2.54 -4.46
C LEU A 136 -0.72 -2.63 -5.61
N GLY A 137 -1.22 -1.48 -6.06
CA GLY A 137 -1.99 -1.31 -7.28
C GLY A 137 -1.27 -0.37 -8.24
N ILE A 138 -1.72 -0.32 -9.48
CA ILE A 138 -1.22 0.62 -10.50
C ILE A 138 -2.41 1.50 -10.93
N GLY A 139 -2.26 2.80 -10.80
CA GLY A 139 -3.28 3.77 -11.17
C GLY A 139 -3.41 3.99 -12.69
N GLU A 140 -4.42 4.74 -13.12
CA GLU A 140 -4.76 4.97 -14.54
C GLU A 140 -3.62 5.64 -15.34
N ASN A 141 -2.79 6.47 -14.69
CA ASN A 141 -1.63 7.12 -15.31
C ASN A 141 -0.31 6.36 -15.08
N GLY A 142 -0.38 5.13 -14.53
CA GLY A 142 0.76 4.28 -14.24
C GLY A 142 1.44 4.53 -12.89
N HIS A 143 0.85 5.37 -12.01
CA HIS A 143 1.42 5.61 -10.69
C HIS A 143 1.30 4.40 -9.76
N ILE A 144 2.24 4.28 -8.83
CA ILE A 144 2.19 3.38 -7.67
C ILE A 144 2.26 4.25 -6.42
N ALA A 145 1.39 4.02 -5.43
CA ALA A 145 1.10 4.98 -4.36
C ALA A 145 0.78 6.35 -5.00
N PHE A 146 1.21 7.47 -4.44
CA PHE A 146 1.07 8.76 -5.11
C PHE A 146 2.35 9.20 -5.87
N ASN A 147 3.08 8.22 -6.45
CA ASN A 147 4.20 8.54 -7.34
C ASN A 147 3.70 8.79 -8.77
N ASP A 148 2.98 9.89 -8.94
CA ASP A 148 2.56 10.37 -10.27
C ASP A 148 3.77 10.66 -11.17
N PRO A 149 3.64 10.60 -12.52
CA PRO A 149 4.76 10.76 -13.45
C PRO A 149 5.63 12.00 -13.25
N HIS A 150 5.06 13.10 -12.74
CA HIS A 150 5.79 14.36 -12.51
C HIS A 150 6.62 14.37 -11.22
N VAL A 151 6.34 13.47 -10.27
CA VAL A 151 7.04 13.37 -8.97
C VAL A 151 7.77 12.05 -8.77
N ALA A 152 7.48 11.03 -9.57
CA ALA A 152 8.11 9.72 -9.48
C ALA A 152 9.62 9.79 -9.80
N ARG A 153 10.44 9.21 -8.92
CA ARG A 153 11.89 9.09 -9.11
C ARG A 153 12.33 7.73 -8.61
N PHE A 154 13.00 6.95 -9.46
CA PHE A 154 13.56 5.65 -9.05
C PHE A 154 14.75 5.80 -8.10
N ASN A 155 15.50 6.92 -8.20
CA ASN A 155 16.65 7.24 -7.33
C ASN A 155 16.25 8.31 -6.32
N ASP A 156 15.09 8.19 -5.70
CA ASP A 156 14.65 9.15 -4.68
C ASP A 156 15.58 9.07 -3.46
N SER A 157 15.95 10.24 -2.91
CA SER A 157 16.76 10.30 -1.68
C SER A 157 15.94 10.08 -0.42
N GLU A 158 14.62 10.23 -0.52
CA GLU A 158 13.69 10.13 0.59
C GLU A 158 12.88 8.83 0.49
N ARG A 159 12.58 8.20 1.61
CA ARG A 159 11.69 7.02 1.66
C ARG A 159 10.23 7.43 1.65
N VAL A 160 9.92 8.54 2.30
CA VAL A 160 8.57 9.12 2.41
C VAL A 160 8.68 10.59 2.08
N LYS A 161 7.80 11.10 1.25
CA LYS A 161 7.78 12.51 0.85
C LYS A 161 6.36 13.05 0.71
N ILE A 162 6.26 14.37 0.73
CA ILE A 162 5.03 15.10 0.40
C ILE A 162 5.00 15.33 -1.11
N VAL A 163 3.86 15.06 -1.73
CA VAL A 163 3.66 15.26 -3.17
C VAL A 163 2.41 16.07 -3.45
N SER A 164 2.44 16.82 -4.57
CA SER A 164 1.24 17.38 -5.17
C SER A 164 0.62 16.34 -6.10
N LEU A 165 -0.69 16.17 -6.01
CA LEU A 165 -1.44 15.22 -6.84
C LEU A 165 -1.79 15.86 -8.18
N ASP A 166 -1.56 15.14 -9.27
CA ASP A 166 -2.00 15.61 -10.58
C ASP A 166 -3.52 15.45 -10.77
N ASN A 167 -4.07 16.17 -11.76
CA ASN A 167 -5.51 16.15 -12.00
C ASN A 167 -6.01 14.77 -12.49
N LYS A 168 -5.18 13.95 -13.15
CA LYS A 168 -5.57 12.60 -13.58
C LYS A 168 -5.69 11.68 -12.37
N CYS A 169 -4.70 11.71 -11.48
CA CYS A 169 -4.73 10.97 -10.24
C CYS A 169 -5.94 11.36 -9.38
N ARG A 170 -6.18 12.67 -9.20
CA ARG A 170 -7.34 13.18 -8.45
C ARG A 170 -8.67 12.81 -9.13
N MET A 171 -8.73 12.84 -10.46
CA MET A 171 -9.93 12.48 -11.22
C MET A 171 -10.24 10.99 -11.12
N GLN A 172 -9.23 10.12 -11.05
CA GLN A 172 -9.42 8.69 -10.79
C GLN A 172 -10.16 8.47 -9.46
N GLN A 173 -9.87 9.25 -8.41
CA GLN A 173 -10.56 9.11 -7.11
C GLN A 173 -12.06 9.47 -7.21
N VAL A 174 -12.42 10.34 -8.14
CA VAL A 174 -13.83 10.65 -8.46
C VAL A 174 -14.45 9.51 -9.26
N HIS A 175 -13.75 8.97 -10.27
CA HIS A 175 -14.21 7.82 -11.06
C HIS A 175 -14.42 6.57 -10.19
N ASP A 176 -13.54 6.34 -9.23
CA ASP A 176 -13.61 5.22 -8.26
C ASP A 176 -14.71 5.43 -7.20
N GLY A 177 -15.38 6.59 -7.22
CA GLY A 177 -16.47 6.92 -6.29
C GLY A 177 -16.01 7.27 -4.87
N CYS A 178 -14.70 7.49 -4.65
CA CYS A 178 -14.15 7.87 -3.36
C CYS A 178 -14.53 9.31 -2.96
N PHE A 179 -14.62 10.20 -3.96
CA PHE A 179 -15.03 11.59 -3.78
C PHE A 179 -16.13 11.97 -4.78
N SER A 180 -17.04 12.85 -4.37
CA SER A 180 -18.15 13.27 -5.23
C SER A 180 -17.75 14.25 -6.34
N THR A 181 -16.69 15.04 -6.14
CA THR A 181 -16.17 16.02 -7.11
C THR A 181 -14.65 16.18 -6.94
N LEU A 182 -14.00 16.71 -8.00
CA LEU A 182 -12.56 16.95 -8.02
C LEU A 182 -12.08 17.94 -6.93
N GLU A 183 -12.91 18.95 -6.64
CA GLU A 183 -12.59 19.97 -5.63
C GLU A 183 -12.50 19.40 -4.22
N ARG A 184 -13.16 18.27 -3.98
CA ARG A 184 -13.14 17.57 -2.69
C ARG A 184 -11.94 16.64 -2.52
N VAL A 185 -11.26 16.30 -3.61
CA VAL A 185 -10.04 15.49 -3.55
C VAL A 185 -8.89 16.37 -3.07
N PRO A 186 -8.16 16.00 -2.01
CA PRO A 186 -7.00 16.76 -1.55
C PRO A 186 -5.99 17.04 -2.68
N MET A 187 -5.26 18.11 -2.56
CA MET A 187 -4.24 18.50 -3.54
C MET A 187 -2.86 17.93 -3.23
N SER A 188 -2.65 17.45 -2.01
CA SER A 188 -1.37 16.93 -1.54
C SER A 188 -1.55 15.67 -0.71
N ALA A 189 -0.50 14.86 -0.68
CA ALA A 189 -0.47 13.60 0.04
C ALA A 189 0.94 13.27 0.52
N PHE A 190 1.03 12.41 1.53
CA PHE A 190 2.22 11.64 1.83
C PHE A 190 2.29 10.42 0.90
N THR A 191 3.48 10.09 0.43
CA THR A 191 3.71 8.87 -0.35
C THR A 191 5.03 8.22 0.00
N LEU A 192 5.04 6.90 0.05
CA LEU A 192 6.27 6.13 -0.04
C LEU A 192 6.86 6.30 -1.43
N THR A 193 8.19 6.37 -1.53
CA THR A 193 8.87 6.56 -2.81
C THR A 193 9.11 5.25 -3.55
N CYS A 194 9.42 5.33 -4.85
CA CYS A 194 9.71 4.17 -5.68
C CYS A 194 10.85 3.30 -5.13
N LEU A 195 11.76 3.88 -4.36
CA LEU A 195 12.88 3.18 -3.72
C LEU A 195 12.44 1.95 -2.91
N LEU A 196 11.26 2.02 -2.26
CA LEU A 196 10.78 0.95 -1.36
C LEU A 196 10.26 -0.29 -2.09
N TYR A 197 9.89 -0.19 -3.36
CA TYR A 197 9.38 -1.32 -4.15
C TYR A 197 10.20 -1.61 -5.42
N THR A 198 11.29 -0.88 -5.63
CA THR A 198 12.19 -1.08 -6.77
C THR A 198 13.62 -1.42 -6.34
N SER A 199 14.00 -1.18 -5.09
CA SER A 199 15.29 -1.62 -4.57
C SER A 199 15.32 -3.13 -4.44
N PRO A 200 16.41 -3.79 -4.88
CA PRO A 200 16.62 -5.19 -4.55
C PRO A 200 16.61 -5.35 -3.02
N SER A 201 16.00 -6.43 -2.54
CA SER A 201 16.07 -6.79 -1.13
C SER A 201 17.55 -6.86 -0.70
N PRO A 202 17.92 -6.46 0.54
CA PRO A 202 19.28 -6.64 1.04
C PRO A 202 19.83 -8.07 0.95
N ARG A 203 19.00 -9.02 0.54
CA ARG A 203 19.35 -10.42 0.31
C ARG A 203 19.78 -10.77 -1.11
N ASP A 204 19.62 -9.83 -2.07
CA ASP A 204 19.96 -10.01 -3.48
C ASP A 204 21.34 -9.42 -3.82
N SER A 205 22.11 -8.98 -2.81
CA SER A 205 23.46 -8.43 -2.92
C SER A 205 24.51 -9.37 -2.34
#